data_b1e7f60b47e0185bbe4a100cd6e5be9a
#
_entry.id   b1e7f60b47e0185bbe4a100cd6e5be9a
#
_cell.length_a   1.000
_cell.length_b   1.000
_cell.length_c   1.000
_cell.angle_alpha   90.00
_cell.angle_beta   90.00
_cell.angle_gamma   90.00
#
_symmetry.space_group_name_H-M   'P 1'
#
loop_
_entity.id
_entity.type
_entity.pdbx_description
1 polymer ?
#
loop_
_entity_poly.entity_id
_entity_poly.type
_entity_poly.pdbx_seq_one_letter_code
_entity_poly.pdbx_strand_id
1 'polypeptide(L)'
;LQFVEGIYDFWKAHERYSVTTDKRRESNSTTFVKADSAHNQLIMATFRRIEETLMGRANKIYRQQPAGTNAALALYRNESFKLGARYDALRKVKFIDSVMLRTPMILHPKSNKREWAFEQVYENPLDTFKGDSDEFFCFPAKVGDLTVFVYFHRDFMSNGVSLANLFELASKREASRKPDCVLLFGNDDGKNACTFYHDDEEDIWVGSVTYSEKISYFGYMKKTVLTLHNVAMMQKGWLPIHGAFVNITLKNGKKKGICLMGDSGAGKSETIEALKSLGNEKIKNIEVVFDDMGTFHLEDDEVYAKGTEIGAFVRLDDLDPGTPYRDMNRAIFFNPDLSNARVITPAAPYAVVTDNHHVDLFAYANNYDEELGLHRFENLEDAKKVFVEGKRMAKGTTQEIGLSTTYFANPFGPMQQQDICDPIIDK
;
A
#
# COMPACT_ATOMS: atom_id res chain seq x y z
N LEU A 1 -40.69 -11.22 -5.65
CA LEU A 1 -39.60 -10.37 -6.14
C LEU A 1 -38.89 -9.65 -4.99
N GLN A 2 -39.59 -8.87 -4.13
CA GLN A 2 -38.97 -8.15 -2.99
C GLN A 2 -38.08 -9.02 -2.10
N PHE A 3 -38.45 -10.27 -1.84
CA PHE A 3 -37.64 -11.22 -1.07
C PHE A 3 -36.29 -11.52 -1.78
N VAL A 4 -36.33 -11.75 -3.09
CA VAL A 4 -35.13 -12.04 -3.89
C VAL A 4 -34.22 -10.83 -3.98
N GLU A 5 -34.80 -9.63 -4.16
CA GLU A 5 -34.06 -8.36 -4.13
C GLU A 5 -33.42 -8.12 -2.75
N GLY A 6 -34.14 -8.39 -1.67
CA GLY A 6 -33.61 -8.29 -0.31
C GLY A 6 -32.46 -9.26 -0.03
N ILE A 7 -32.52 -10.50 -0.54
CA ILE A 7 -31.40 -11.44 -0.46
C ILE A 7 -30.20 -10.93 -1.27
N TYR A 8 -30.44 -10.39 -2.46
CA TYR A 8 -29.36 -9.83 -3.28
C TYR A 8 -28.71 -8.61 -2.62
N ASP A 9 -29.51 -7.71 -2.04
CA ASP A 9 -28.99 -6.56 -1.30
C ASP A 9 -28.18 -6.97 -0.08
N PHE A 10 -28.65 -7.96 0.69
CA PHE A 10 -27.90 -8.56 1.76
C PHE A 10 -26.57 -9.16 1.27
N TRP A 11 -26.61 -9.94 0.19
CA TRP A 11 -25.43 -10.58 -0.38
C TRP A 11 -24.39 -9.57 -0.86
N LYS A 12 -24.79 -8.52 -1.57
CA LYS A 12 -23.85 -7.51 -2.09
C LYS A 12 -23.25 -6.60 -1.01
N ALA A 13 -23.92 -6.47 0.16
CA ALA A 13 -23.40 -5.70 1.29
C ALA A 13 -22.21 -6.39 2.00
N HIS A 14 -21.99 -7.68 1.75
CA HIS A 14 -20.89 -8.42 2.34
C HIS A 14 -19.66 -8.44 1.44
N GLU A 15 -18.48 -8.35 2.03
CA GLU A 15 -17.24 -8.65 1.34
C GLU A 15 -17.15 -10.15 1.03
N ARG A 16 -16.83 -10.51 -0.21
CA ARG A 16 -16.86 -11.88 -0.70
C ARG A 16 -15.56 -12.23 -1.38
N TYR A 17 -14.89 -13.24 -0.84
CA TYR A 17 -13.58 -13.67 -1.30
C TYR A 17 -13.62 -15.15 -1.69
N SER A 18 -13.05 -15.48 -2.85
CA SER A 18 -12.83 -16.85 -3.28
C SER A 18 -11.38 -17.24 -3.03
N VAL A 19 -11.15 -18.34 -2.36
CA VAL A 19 -9.82 -18.84 -2.06
C VAL A 19 -9.63 -20.21 -2.67
N THR A 20 -8.66 -20.35 -3.56
CA THR A 20 -8.33 -21.59 -4.24
C THR A 20 -6.93 -22.04 -3.85
N THR A 21 -6.80 -23.27 -3.36
CA THR A 21 -5.49 -23.87 -3.08
C THR A 21 -5.18 -24.91 -4.13
N ASP A 22 -4.09 -24.73 -4.87
CA ASP A 22 -3.62 -25.74 -5.78
C ASP A 22 -2.77 -26.78 -5.03
N LYS A 23 -3.15 -28.04 -5.15
CA LYS A 23 -2.37 -29.18 -4.62
C LYS A 23 -1.26 -29.63 -5.58
N ARG A 24 -1.27 -29.14 -6.81
CA ARG A 24 -0.27 -29.43 -7.83
C ARG A 24 0.72 -28.26 -7.93
N ARG A 25 2.01 -28.58 -8.10
CA ARG A 25 3.11 -27.59 -8.17
C ARG A 25 3.02 -26.61 -9.34
N GLU A 26 2.11 -26.82 -10.28
CA GLU A 26 1.93 -26.00 -11.47
C GLU A 26 0.53 -25.38 -11.46
N SER A 27 0.35 -24.28 -10.70
CA SER A 27 -0.88 -23.50 -10.84
C SER A 27 -0.85 -22.76 -12.17
N ASN A 28 -1.72 -23.15 -13.08
CA ASN A 28 -1.92 -22.42 -14.32
C ASN A 28 -2.86 -21.25 -14.03
N SER A 29 -2.32 -20.02 -14.06
CA SER A 29 -3.08 -18.79 -13.84
C SER A 29 -4.33 -18.70 -14.72
N THR A 30 -4.27 -19.23 -15.94
CA THR A 30 -5.41 -19.32 -16.87
C THR A 30 -6.54 -20.17 -16.30
N THR A 31 -6.24 -21.29 -15.65
CA THR A 31 -7.26 -22.18 -15.04
C THR A 31 -7.93 -21.49 -13.86
N PHE A 32 -7.16 -20.80 -13.01
CA PHE A 32 -7.69 -20.02 -11.90
C PHE A 32 -8.65 -18.92 -12.39
N VAL A 33 -8.24 -18.10 -13.36
CA VAL A 33 -9.06 -17.04 -13.94
C VAL A 33 -10.35 -17.60 -14.56
N LYS A 34 -10.28 -18.71 -15.29
CA LYS A 34 -11.46 -19.37 -15.90
C LYS A 34 -12.43 -19.89 -14.84
N ALA A 35 -11.92 -20.56 -13.79
CA ALA A 35 -12.75 -21.12 -12.72
C ALA A 35 -13.50 -20.01 -11.96
N ASP A 36 -12.82 -18.93 -11.61
CA ASP A 36 -13.43 -17.79 -10.94
C ASP A 36 -14.45 -17.08 -11.84
N SER A 37 -14.16 -16.88 -13.11
CA SER A 37 -15.09 -16.29 -14.08
C SER A 37 -16.34 -17.14 -14.26
N ALA A 38 -16.20 -18.45 -14.38
CA ALA A 38 -17.32 -19.39 -14.49
C ALA A 38 -18.21 -19.36 -13.23
N HIS A 39 -17.61 -19.33 -12.04
CA HIS A 39 -18.33 -19.20 -10.78
C HIS A 39 -19.18 -17.91 -10.73
N ASN A 40 -18.60 -16.79 -11.09
CA ASN A 40 -19.34 -15.51 -11.12
C ASN A 40 -20.46 -15.50 -12.15
N GLN A 41 -20.24 -16.07 -13.34
CA GLN A 41 -21.27 -16.20 -14.36
C GLN A 41 -22.43 -17.06 -13.87
N LEU A 42 -22.16 -18.17 -13.17
CA LEU A 42 -23.17 -19.05 -12.62
C LEU A 42 -24.05 -18.34 -11.59
N ILE A 43 -23.46 -17.56 -10.67
CA ILE A 43 -24.20 -16.78 -9.67
C ILE A 43 -25.13 -15.79 -10.37
N MET A 44 -24.62 -15.03 -11.35
CA MET A 44 -25.41 -14.05 -12.10
C MET A 44 -26.54 -14.69 -12.90
N ALA A 45 -26.27 -15.81 -13.57
CA ALA A 45 -27.28 -16.53 -14.34
C ALA A 45 -28.38 -17.08 -13.43
N THR A 46 -28.04 -17.60 -12.27
CA THR A 46 -28.98 -18.12 -11.28
C THR A 46 -29.89 -16.99 -10.77
N PHE A 47 -29.33 -15.85 -10.37
CA PHE A 47 -30.11 -14.71 -9.93
C PHE A 47 -31.10 -14.25 -11.00
N ARG A 48 -30.65 -14.04 -12.24
CA ARG A 48 -31.50 -13.63 -13.36
C ARG A 48 -32.62 -14.60 -13.64
N ARG A 49 -32.33 -15.91 -13.61
CA ARG A 49 -33.33 -16.94 -13.82
C ARG A 49 -34.43 -16.92 -12.76
N ILE A 50 -34.06 -16.73 -11.49
CA ILE A 50 -35.02 -16.60 -10.39
C ILE A 50 -35.87 -15.35 -10.59
N GLU A 51 -35.26 -14.21 -10.89
CA GLU A 51 -35.94 -12.93 -11.12
C GLU A 51 -36.96 -13.05 -12.27
N GLU A 52 -36.54 -13.54 -13.44
CA GLU A 52 -37.37 -13.70 -14.62
C GLU A 52 -38.51 -14.71 -14.39
N THR A 53 -38.23 -15.79 -13.64
CA THR A 53 -39.28 -16.77 -13.29
C THR A 53 -40.35 -16.14 -12.41
N LEU A 54 -39.98 -15.32 -11.44
CA LEU A 54 -40.90 -14.62 -10.54
C LEU A 54 -41.67 -13.53 -11.26
N MET A 55 -41.07 -12.88 -12.24
CA MET A 55 -41.71 -11.85 -13.06
C MET A 55 -42.64 -12.44 -14.17
N GLY A 56 -42.47 -13.72 -14.48
CA GLY A 56 -43.20 -14.38 -15.58
C GLY A 56 -42.81 -13.90 -16.98
N ARG A 57 -41.69 -13.23 -17.12
CA ARG A 57 -41.17 -12.72 -18.39
C ARG A 57 -39.65 -12.51 -18.33
N ALA A 58 -38.99 -12.58 -19.47
CA ALA A 58 -37.60 -12.21 -19.61
C ALA A 58 -37.41 -10.67 -19.46
N ASN A 59 -36.29 -10.27 -18.92
CA ASN A 59 -35.88 -8.88 -18.88
C ASN A 59 -35.54 -8.40 -20.31
N LYS A 60 -35.81 -7.12 -20.58
CA LYS A 60 -35.40 -6.46 -21.83
C LYS A 60 -34.12 -5.64 -21.67
N ILE A 61 -33.80 -5.29 -20.43
CA ILE A 61 -32.59 -4.54 -20.07
C ILE A 61 -31.86 -5.33 -19.01
N TYR A 62 -30.63 -5.72 -19.31
CA TYR A 62 -29.74 -6.43 -18.40
C TYR A 62 -28.62 -5.50 -17.96
N ARG A 63 -28.33 -5.49 -16.65
CA ARG A 63 -27.17 -4.81 -16.05
C ARG A 63 -26.19 -5.84 -15.56
N GLN A 64 -24.91 -5.57 -15.69
CA GLN A 64 -23.89 -6.41 -15.05
C GLN A 64 -23.91 -6.11 -13.55
N GLN A 65 -24.31 -7.11 -12.77
CA GLN A 65 -24.45 -6.98 -11.32
C GLN A 65 -23.19 -7.47 -10.62
N PRO A 66 -22.75 -6.86 -9.50
CA PRO A 66 -21.63 -7.33 -8.71
C PRO A 66 -22.05 -8.55 -7.84
N ALA A 67 -22.57 -9.59 -8.48
CA ALA A 67 -23.15 -10.74 -7.78
C ALA A 67 -22.11 -11.76 -7.31
N GLY A 68 -20.90 -11.74 -7.87
CA GLY A 68 -19.84 -12.68 -7.55
C GLY A 68 -18.94 -12.22 -6.39
N THR A 69 -17.71 -12.73 -6.38
CA THR A 69 -16.69 -12.36 -5.39
C THR A 69 -16.10 -10.98 -5.68
N ASN A 70 -15.66 -10.28 -4.64
CA ASN A 70 -14.93 -9.01 -4.77
C ASN A 70 -13.47 -9.26 -5.21
N ALA A 71 -12.86 -10.32 -4.69
CA ALA A 71 -11.55 -10.78 -5.13
C ALA A 71 -11.44 -12.29 -5.03
N ALA A 72 -10.51 -12.86 -5.80
CA ALA A 72 -10.17 -14.26 -5.73
C ALA A 72 -8.66 -14.42 -5.54
N LEU A 73 -8.26 -15.39 -4.71
CA LEU A 73 -6.89 -15.69 -4.36
C LEU A 73 -6.54 -17.13 -4.80
N ALA A 74 -5.43 -17.27 -5.50
CA ALA A 74 -4.77 -18.56 -5.68
C ALA A 74 -3.65 -18.68 -4.64
N LEU A 75 -3.64 -19.80 -3.89
CA LEU A 75 -2.71 -20.02 -2.80
C LEU A 75 -1.82 -21.23 -3.08
N TYR A 76 -0.60 -21.19 -2.54
CA TYR A 76 0.33 -22.30 -2.53
C TYR A 76 1.03 -22.44 -1.16
N ARG A 77 1.64 -23.58 -0.90
CA ARG A 77 2.54 -23.77 0.24
C ARG A 77 3.97 -23.41 -0.17
N ASN A 78 4.61 -22.55 0.59
CA ASN A 78 6.02 -22.23 0.39
C ASN A 78 6.90 -23.32 1.06
N GLU A 79 7.19 -24.39 0.30
CA GLU A 79 8.02 -25.49 0.79
C GLU A 79 9.50 -25.09 0.97
N SER A 80 9.90 -23.97 0.39
CA SER A 80 11.27 -23.42 0.46
C SER A 80 11.44 -22.35 1.54
N PHE A 81 10.59 -22.38 2.57
CA PHE A 81 10.67 -21.45 3.71
C PHE A 81 12.09 -21.42 4.32
N LYS A 82 12.72 -20.24 4.40
CA LYS A 82 14.14 -20.05 4.70
C LYS A 82 14.44 -19.48 6.09
N LEU A 83 13.42 -19.16 6.88
CA LEU A 83 13.63 -18.69 8.25
C LEU A 83 13.82 -19.85 9.20
N GLY A 84 14.59 -19.64 10.26
CA GLY A 84 14.92 -20.64 11.27
C GLY A 84 13.73 -21.13 12.10
N ALA A 85 14.01 -22.03 13.03
CA ALA A 85 13.00 -22.73 13.83
C ALA A 85 12.08 -21.79 14.64
N ARG A 86 12.56 -20.63 15.02
CA ARG A 86 11.77 -19.60 15.72
C ARG A 86 10.51 -19.19 14.93
N TYR A 87 10.56 -19.27 13.60
CA TYR A 87 9.49 -18.91 12.69
C TYR A 87 8.66 -20.09 12.18
N ASP A 88 8.82 -21.27 12.75
CA ASP A 88 8.13 -22.49 12.27
C ASP A 88 6.61 -22.40 12.34
N ALA A 89 6.06 -21.60 13.23
CA ALA A 89 4.61 -21.32 13.28
C ALA A 89 4.09 -20.70 11.96
N LEU A 90 4.91 -19.91 11.26
CA LEU A 90 4.57 -19.26 10.00
C LEU A 90 4.76 -20.20 8.78
N ARG A 91 5.54 -21.29 8.92
CA ARG A 91 5.88 -22.22 7.81
C ARG A 91 4.65 -22.85 7.16
N LYS A 92 3.58 -23.07 7.91
CA LYS A 92 2.35 -23.70 7.43
C LYS A 92 1.39 -22.71 6.76
N VAL A 93 1.57 -21.43 6.96
CA VAL A 93 0.72 -20.38 6.35
C VAL A 93 0.84 -20.44 4.84
N LYS A 94 -0.28 -20.35 4.14
CA LYS A 94 -0.33 -20.39 2.68
C LYS A 94 0.03 -19.02 2.11
N PHE A 95 0.83 -19.03 1.07
CA PHE A 95 1.26 -17.84 0.33
C PHE A 95 0.31 -17.57 -0.83
N ILE A 96 0.07 -16.30 -1.10
CA ILE A 96 -0.69 -15.84 -2.27
C ILE A 96 0.22 -15.96 -3.50
N ASP A 97 -0.24 -16.68 -4.51
CA ASP A 97 0.39 -16.82 -5.83
C ASP A 97 -0.16 -15.83 -6.85
N SER A 98 -1.48 -15.59 -6.78
CA SER A 98 -2.18 -14.70 -7.70
C SER A 98 -3.39 -14.10 -7.02
N VAL A 99 -3.68 -12.85 -7.39
CA VAL A 99 -4.86 -12.11 -6.94
C VAL A 99 -5.66 -11.68 -8.16
N MET A 100 -6.98 -11.90 -8.15
CA MET A 100 -7.91 -11.30 -9.09
C MET A 100 -8.78 -10.32 -8.34
N LEU A 101 -8.67 -9.04 -8.68
CA LEU A 101 -9.51 -7.98 -8.14
C LEU A 101 -10.65 -7.67 -9.12
N ARG A 102 -11.87 -7.52 -8.61
CA ARG A 102 -13.02 -7.05 -9.38
C ARG A 102 -13.25 -5.59 -9.07
N THR A 103 -12.51 -4.77 -9.76
CA THR A 103 -12.57 -3.31 -9.59
C THR A 103 -13.63 -2.67 -10.50
N PRO A 104 -14.22 -1.54 -10.12
CA PRO A 104 -13.98 -0.85 -8.85
C PRO A 104 -14.45 -1.67 -7.65
N MET A 105 -13.63 -1.72 -6.60
CA MET A 105 -13.97 -2.39 -5.35
C MET A 105 -14.25 -1.34 -4.28
N ILE A 106 -15.36 -1.48 -3.57
CA ILE A 106 -15.76 -0.56 -2.49
C ILE A 106 -15.74 -1.36 -1.19
N LEU A 107 -14.99 -0.87 -0.22
CA LEU A 107 -14.79 -1.47 1.09
C LEU A 107 -15.25 -0.52 2.20
N HIS A 108 -15.82 -1.07 3.26
CA HIS A 108 -16.31 -0.32 4.41
C HIS A 108 -15.64 -0.82 5.70
N PRO A 109 -14.31 -0.58 5.89
CA PRO A 109 -13.63 -0.93 7.12
C PRO A 109 -14.23 -0.20 8.33
N LYS A 110 -14.23 -0.85 9.49
CA LYS A 110 -14.79 -0.32 10.74
C LYS A 110 -14.02 0.89 11.28
N SER A 111 -12.77 1.05 10.90
CA SER A 111 -11.93 2.20 11.24
C SER A 111 -11.40 2.88 9.98
N ASN A 112 -11.16 4.20 10.06
CA ASN A 112 -10.55 5.00 9.01
C ASN A 112 -9.39 5.87 9.51
N LYS A 113 -8.85 5.58 10.70
CA LYS A 113 -7.70 6.27 11.32
C LYS A 113 -6.82 5.30 12.08
N ARG A 114 -5.60 5.72 12.42
CA ARG A 114 -4.66 5.00 13.27
C ARG A 114 -4.67 5.58 14.68
N GLU A 115 -4.62 4.69 15.68
CA GLU A 115 -4.62 5.09 17.08
C GLU A 115 -3.32 4.74 17.81
N TRP A 116 -2.59 3.71 17.37
CA TRP A 116 -1.38 3.23 18.04
C TRP A 116 -0.12 3.65 17.26
N ALA A 117 0.94 3.94 18.00
CA ALA A 117 2.27 4.09 17.43
C ALA A 117 2.85 2.72 17.04
N PHE A 118 3.84 2.71 16.15
CA PHE A 118 4.60 1.52 15.79
C PHE A 118 5.96 1.61 16.48
N GLU A 119 6.12 0.88 17.58
CA GLU A 119 7.21 1.03 18.52
C GLU A 119 8.25 -0.08 18.38
N GLN A 120 9.53 0.27 18.51
CA GLN A 120 10.60 -0.73 18.55
C GLN A 120 10.58 -1.46 19.88
N VAL A 121 10.72 -2.80 19.82
CA VAL A 121 10.88 -3.69 20.97
C VAL A 121 12.18 -4.49 20.85
N TYR A 122 12.62 -5.08 21.96
CA TYR A 122 13.89 -5.83 22.03
C TYR A 122 13.66 -7.34 22.21
N GLU A 123 12.43 -7.79 22.16
CA GLU A 123 12.04 -9.19 22.13
C GLU A 123 11.25 -9.44 20.84
N ASN A 124 11.41 -10.62 20.23
CA ASN A 124 10.73 -10.93 18.99
C ASN A 124 9.21 -11.01 19.21
N PRO A 125 8.40 -10.11 18.63
CA PRO A 125 6.96 -10.10 18.86
C PRO A 125 6.25 -11.35 18.32
N LEU A 126 6.89 -12.13 17.45
CA LEU A 126 6.34 -13.38 16.93
C LEU A 126 6.42 -14.55 17.93
N ASP A 127 7.22 -14.44 19.00
CA ASP A 127 7.25 -15.47 20.06
C ASP A 127 5.89 -15.59 20.76
N THR A 128 5.03 -14.58 20.67
CA THR A 128 3.67 -14.62 21.18
C THR A 128 2.64 -15.18 20.20
N PHE A 129 3.04 -15.45 18.96
CA PHE A 129 2.13 -15.96 17.94
C PHE A 129 1.66 -17.37 18.26
N LYS A 130 0.38 -17.51 18.55
CA LYS A 130 -0.32 -18.79 18.84
C LYS A 130 -1.40 -19.10 17.81
N GLY A 131 -1.49 -18.27 16.77
CA GLY A 131 -2.56 -18.35 15.78
C GLY A 131 -2.52 -19.65 14.96
N ASP A 132 -3.69 -20.07 14.51
CA ASP A 132 -3.83 -21.18 13.56
C ASP A 132 -3.34 -20.71 12.18
N SER A 133 -2.44 -21.48 11.59
CA SER A 133 -1.93 -21.22 10.24
C SER A 133 -3.03 -21.18 9.16
N ASP A 134 -4.18 -21.82 9.41
CA ASP A 134 -5.33 -21.81 8.49
C ASP A 134 -6.17 -20.53 8.61
N GLU A 135 -5.94 -19.71 9.62
CA GLU A 135 -6.56 -18.39 9.77
C GLU A 135 -5.74 -17.26 9.15
N PHE A 136 -4.53 -17.54 8.69
CA PHE A 136 -3.62 -16.56 8.11
C PHE A 136 -3.30 -16.84 6.65
N PHE A 137 -3.01 -15.76 5.93
CA PHE A 137 -2.47 -15.78 4.57
C PHE A 137 -1.22 -14.93 4.51
N CYS A 138 -0.31 -15.26 3.59
CA CYS A 138 0.88 -14.47 3.35
C CYS A 138 0.82 -13.81 1.97
N PHE A 139 0.91 -12.47 1.93
CA PHE A 139 1.18 -11.71 0.72
C PHE A 139 2.68 -11.42 0.68
N PRO A 140 3.47 -12.09 -0.16
CA PRO A 140 4.89 -11.78 -0.33
C PRO A 140 5.03 -10.50 -1.17
N ALA A 141 5.14 -9.35 -0.51
CA ALA A 141 5.22 -8.04 -1.14
C ALA A 141 6.65 -7.72 -1.59
N LYS A 142 6.77 -7.09 -2.77
CA LYS A 142 7.99 -6.40 -3.19
C LYS A 142 7.79 -4.91 -2.86
N VAL A 143 8.59 -4.40 -1.93
CA VAL A 143 8.52 -3.03 -1.43
C VAL A 143 9.85 -2.35 -1.77
N GLY A 144 9.87 -1.52 -2.80
CA GLY A 144 11.14 -1.13 -3.40
C GLY A 144 11.96 -2.37 -3.78
N ASP A 145 13.22 -2.39 -3.39
CA ASP A 145 14.15 -3.53 -3.63
C ASP A 145 14.00 -4.66 -2.59
N LEU A 146 13.17 -4.48 -1.54
CA LEU A 146 13.02 -5.46 -0.47
C LEU A 146 11.86 -6.43 -0.72
N THR A 147 11.98 -7.64 -0.14
CA THR A 147 10.89 -8.60 -0.06
C THR A 147 10.35 -8.63 1.38
N VAL A 148 9.08 -8.31 1.53
CA VAL A 148 8.38 -8.27 2.83
C VAL A 148 7.29 -9.35 2.83
N PHE A 149 7.38 -10.33 3.75
CA PHE A 149 6.31 -11.30 3.92
C PHE A 149 5.26 -10.73 4.86
N VAL A 150 4.10 -10.35 4.29
CA VAL A 150 2.97 -9.79 5.04
C VAL A 150 1.99 -10.91 5.37
N TYR A 151 2.10 -11.45 6.59
CA TYR A 151 1.13 -12.39 7.14
C TYR A 151 -0.04 -11.63 7.74
N PHE A 152 -1.27 -11.96 7.34
CA PHE A 152 -2.45 -11.28 7.84
C PHE A 152 -3.55 -12.28 8.18
N HIS A 153 -4.29 -11.98 9.28
CA HIS A 153 -5.43 -12.77 9.67
C HIS A 153 -6.57 -12.62 8.66
N ARG A 154 -7.32 -13.67 8.41
CA ARG A 154 -8.42 -13.74 7.41
C ARG A 154 -9.48 -12.65 7.57
N ASP A 155 -9.70 -12.14 8.80
CA ASP A 155 -10.66 -11.07 9.05
C ASP A 155 -10.22 -9.71 8.48
N PHE A 156 -8.95 -9.60 8.08
CA PHE A 156 -8.39 -8.46 7.37
C PHE A 156 -8.12 -8.76 5.89
N MET A 157 -8.95 -9.65 5.30
CA MET A 157 -8.82 -10.05 3.90
C MET A 157 -8.88 -8.84 2.96
N SER A 158 -9.75 -7.85 3.22
CA SER A 158 -9.83 -6.62 2.45
C SER A 158 -8.50 -5.86 2.41
N ASN A 159 -7.81 -5.78 3.56
CA ASN A 159 -6.49 -5.17 3.64
C ASN A 159 -5.45 -5.98 2.85
N GLY A 160 -5.43 -7.30 3.03
CA GLY A 160 -4.50 -8.20 2.36
C GLY A 160 -4.61 -8.18 0.84
N VAL A 161 -5.84 -8.24 0.29
CA VAL A 161 -6.04 -8.18 -1.17
C VAL A 161 -5.75 -6.79 -1.75
N SER A 162 -5.95 -5.74 -0.95
CA SER A 162 -5.69 -4.36 -1.36
C SER A 162 -4.19 -4.07 -1.54
N LEU A 163 -3.31 -4.86 -0.91
CA LEU A 163 -1.87 -4.81 -1.15
C LEU A 163 -1.51 -5.01 -2.63
N ALA A 164 -2.32 -5.78 -3.37
CA ALA A 164 -2.09 -6.03 -4.79
C ALA A 164 -2.18 -4.78 -5.69
N ASN A 165 -2.89 -3.74 -5.24
CA ASN A 165 -2.89 -2.44 -5.91
C ASN A 165 -1.76 -1.51 -5.44
N LEU A 166 -1.04 -1.89 -4.38
CA LEU A 166 -0.04 -1.02 -3.76
C LEU A 166 1.39 -1.54 -3.90
N PHE A 167 1.58 -2.87 -3.82
CA PHE A 167 2.88 -3.51 -3.91
C PHE A 167 2.88 -4.60 -4.97
N GLU A 168 3.98 -4.75 -5.66
CA GLU A 168 4.18 -5.87 -6.57
C GLU A 168 4.18 -7.19 -5.78
N LEU A 169 3.53 -8.21 -6.31
CA LEU A 169 3.54 -9.55 -5.71
C LEU A 169 4.80 -10.31 -6.13
N ALA A 170 5.57 -10.77 -5.16
CA ALA A 170 6.76 -11.57 -5.44
C ALA A 170 6.39 -12.90 -6.11
N SER A 171 7.17 -13.29 -7.12
CA SER A 171 7.07 -14.61 -7.73
C SER A 171 7.42 -15.72 -6.73
N LYS A 172 6.99 -16.96 -6.99
CA LYS A 172 7.38 -18.13 -6.17
C LYS A 172 8.90 -18.26 -6.00
N ARG A 173 9.68 -17.90 -7.04
CA ARG A 173 11.14 -17.92 -7.01
C ARG A 173 11.70 -16.87 -6.04
N GLU A 174 11.15 -15.66 -6.02
CA GLU A 174 11.54 -14.60 -5.08
C GLU A 174 11.10 -14.96 -3.67
N ALA A 175 9.86 -15.41 -3.47
CA ALA A 175 9.33 -15.85 -2.18
C ALA A 175 10.00 -17.14 -1.64
N SER A 176 10.76 -17.86 -2.45
CA SER A 176 11.57 -19.02 -2.00
C SER A 176 12.89 -18.60 -1.33
N ARG A 177 13.24 -17.32 -1.38
CA ARG A 177 14.40 -16.76 -0.70
C ARG A 177 14.01 -16.30 0.71
N LYS A 178 15.01 -16.02 1.55
CA LYS A 178 14.79 -15.37 2.84
C LYS A 178 14.25 -13.95 2.59
N PRO A 179 13.17 -13.54 3.27
CA PRO A 179 12.67 -12.16 3.16
C PRO A 179 13.59 -11.19 3.88
N ASP A 180 13.53 -9.92 3.53
CA ASP A 180 14.18 -8.83 4.27
C ASP A 180 13.38 -8.45 5.52
N CYS A 181 12.05 -8.55 5.44
CA CYS A 181 11.14 -8.22 6.53
C CYS A 181 9.98 -9.21 6.62
N VAL A 182 9.43 -9.34 7.84
CA VAL A 182 8.22 -10.11 8.14
C VAL A 182 7.25 -9.21 8.90
N LEU A 183 6.00 -9.16 8.48
CA LEU A 183 4.92 -8.50 9.23
C LEU A 183 3.85 -9.53 9.57
N LEU A 184 3.50 -9.63 10.86
CA LEU A 184 2.33 -10.36 11.33
C LEU A 184 1.21 -9.37 11.68
N PHE A 185 0.15 -9.35 10.88
CA PHE A 185 -0.96 -8.44 11.01
C PHE A 185 -2.22 -9.14 11.51
N GLY A 186 -2.69 -8.75 12.69
CA GLY A 186 -3.82 -9.40 13.37
C GLY A 186 -3.37 -10.52 14.30
N ASN A 187 -2.25 -10.36 15.02
CA ASN A 187 -1.81 -11.29 16.05
C ASN A 187 -2.68 -11.16 17.31
N ASP A 188 -3.42 -12.21 17.65
CA ASP A 188 -4.23 -12.23 18.87
C ASP A 188 -3.38 -12.62 20.09
N ASP A 189 -2.53 -11.68 20.52
CA ASP A 189 -1.65 -11.82 21.68
C ASP A 189 -2.19 -11.16 22.96
N GLY A 190 -3.40 -10.61 22.90
CA GLY A 190 -4.05 -9.92 24.02
C GLY A 190 -3.47 -8.53 24.33
N LYS A 191 -2.55 -8.02 23.50
CA LYS A 191 -1.97 -6.68 23.62
C LYS A 191 -2.74 -5.70 22.74
N ASN A 192 -2.54 -4.41 22.94
CA ASN A 192 -3.05 -3.34 22.09
C ASN A 192 -1.86 -2.55 21.55
N ALA A 193 -1.08 -3.18 20.71
CA ALA A 193 0.21 -2.64 20.29
C ALA A 193 0.52 -2.91 18.82
N CYS A 194 1.33 -2.03 18.26
CA CYS A 194 2.04 -2.24 17.00
C CYS A 194 3.53 -2.17 17.33
N THR A 195 4.27 -3.23 17.06
CA THR A 195 5.68 -3.32 17.47
C THR A 195 6.55 -3.86 16.36
N PHE A 196 7.83 -3.46 16.34
CA PHE A 196 8.81 -4.02 15.44
C PHE A 196 10.12 -4.31 16.17
N TYR A 197 10.90 -5.23 15.60
CA TYR A 197 12.09 -5.81 16.18
C TYR A 197 13.10 -6.17 15.08
N HIS A 198 14.39 -6.06 15.35
CA HIS A 198 15.42 -6.61 14.49
C HIS A 198 15.88 -7.95 15.02
N ASP A 199 15.80 -8.98 14.21
CA ASP A 199 16.33 -10.31 14.52
C ASP A 199 17.75 -10.40 13.98
N ASP A 200 18.73 -10.27 14.88
CA ASP A 200 20.16 -10.28 14.52
C ASP A 200 20.63 -11.65 14.00
N GLU A 201 19.98 -12.76 14.44
CA GLU A 201 20.35 -14.11 13.98
C GLU A 201 19.93 -14.33 12.54
N GLU A 202 18.72 -13.91 12.21
CA GLU A 202 18.18 -14.03 10.86
C GLU A 202 18.46 -12.81 10.00
N ASP A 203 18.98 -11.71 10.57
CA ASP A 203 19.18 -10.43 9.87
C ASP A 203 17.93 -10.00 9.08
N ILE A 204 16.80 -9.89 9.80
CA ILE A 204 15.51 -9.46 9.27
C ILE A 204 14.81 -8.50 10.23
N TRP A 205 13.97 -7.63 9.68
CA TRP A 205 13.05 -6.83 10.47
C TRP A 205 11.70 -7.53 10.61
N VAL A 206 11.20 -7.57 11.84
CA VAL A 206 9.95 -8.26 12.20
C VAL A 206 8.98 -7.26 12.80
N GLY A 207 7.77 -7.19 12.25
CA GLY A 207 6.67 -6.38 12.77
C GLY A 207 5.51 -7.23 13.25
N SER A 208 4.82 -6.77 14.27
CA SER A 208 3.55 -7.36 14.74
C SER A 208 2.53 -6.27 15.02
N VAL A 209 1.32 -6.47 14.50
CA VAL A 209 0.15 -5.64 14.77
C VAL A 209 -0.90 -6.51 15.45
N THR A 210 -1.28 -6.14 16.66
CA THR A 210 -2.24 -6.90 17.47
C THR A 210 -3.63 -6.92 16.81
N TYR A 211 -4.35 -8.05 16.96
CA TYR A 211 -5.71 -8.20 16.47
C TYR A 211 -6.67 -7.21 17.16
N SER A 212 -7.34 -6.39 16.37
CA SER A 212 -8.37 -5.47 16.81
C SER A 212 -9.19 -4.96 15.62
N GLU A 213 -10.48 -4.67 15.81
CA GLU A 213 -11.28 -4.00 14.78
C GLU A 213 -10.71 -2.63 14.35
N LYS A 214 -9.96 -1.97 15.24
CA LYS A 214 -9.31 -0.68 14.98
C LYS A 214 -8.27 -0.76 13.85
N ILE A 215 -7.64 -1.91 13.65
CA ILE A 215 -6.64 -2.10 12.59
C ILE A 215 -7.24 -2.39 11.22
N SER A 216 -8.57 -2.45 11.09
CA SER A 216 -9.25 -2.62 9.81
C SER A 216 -8.97 -1.48 8.81
N TYR A 217 -8.53 -0.31 9.28
CA TYR A 217 -8.05 0.76 8.42
C TYR A 217 -6.78 0.34 7.66
N PHE A 218 -6.86 0.30 6.32
CA PHE A 218 -5.75 -0.14 5.46
C PHE A 218 -4.44 0.61 5.73
N GLY A 219 -4.52 1.86 6.15
CA GLY A 219 -3.36 2.67 6.53
C GLY A 219 -2.49 2.07 7.64
N TYR A 220 -3.03 1.17 8.51
CA TYR A 220 -2.20 0.42 9.45
C TYR A 220 -1.26 -0.53 8.70
N MET A 221 -1.83 -1.43 7.88
CA MET A 221 -1.04 -2.41 7.15
C MET A 221 -0.01 -1.75 6.22
N LYS A 222 -0.45 -0.75 5.44
CA LYS A 222 0.44 0.02 4.56
C LYS A 222 1.62 0.61 5.34
N LYS A 223 1.31 1.37 6.41
CA LYS A 223 2.35 2.15 7.11
C LYS A 223 3.29 1.28 7.94
N THR A 224 2.84 0.13 8.46
CA THR A 224 3.74 -0.83 9.13
C THR A 224 4.70 -1.48 8.13
N VAL A 225 4.22 -1.88 6.95
CA VAL A 225 5.09 -2.39 5.87
C VAL A 225 6.14 -1.35 5.47
N LEU A 226 5.72 -0.09 5.27
CA LEU A 226 6.64 0.99 4.87
C LEU A 226 7.64 1.35 5.98
N THR A 227 7.26 1.29 7.26
CA THR A 227 8.20 1.53 8.35
C THR A 227 9.25 0.41 8.44
N LEU A 228 8.88 -0.85 8.28
CA LEU A 228 9.83 -1.97 8.20
C LEU A 228 10.80 -1.78 7.02
N HIS A 229 10.28 -1.39 5.85
CA HIS A 229 11.13 -1.05 4.72
C HIS A 229 12.11 0.08 5.06
N ASN A 230 11.63 1.16 5.67
CA ASN A 230 12.46 2.32 5.97
C ASN A 230 13.60 2.00 6.94
N VAL A 231 13.32 1.28 8.05
CA VAL A 231 14.37 0.91 8.99
C VAL A 231 15.39 -0.03 8.35
N ALA A 232 14.97 -0.97 7.51
CA ALA A 232 15.86 -1.84 6.76
C ALA A 232 16.74 -1.07 5.76
N MET A 233 16.18 -0.06 5.08
CA MET A 233 16.95 0.75 4.13
C MET A 233 17.92 1.71 4.83
N MET A 234 17.55 2.28 5.99
CA MET A 234 18.48 3.08 6.79
C MET A 234 19.72 2.27 7.23
N GLN A 235 19.55 1.01 7.60
CA GLN A 235 20.69 0.13 7.90
C GLN A 235 21.63 -0.09 6.69
N LYS A 236 21.09 0.02 5.47
CA LYS A 236 21.86 -0.02 4.22
C LYS A 236 22.46 1.34 3.83
N GLY A 237 22.27 2.39 4.65
CA GLY A 237 22.76 3.75 4.41
C GLY A 237 21.92 4.54 3.39
N TRP A 238 20.69 4.13 3.13
CA TRP A 238 19.77 4.83 2.25
C TRP A 238 18.81 5.71 3.06
N LEU A 239 18.43 6.85 2.52
CA LEU A 239 17.56 7.82 3.18
C LEU A 239 16.11 7.63 2.73
N PRO A 240 15.20 7.16 3.61
CA PRO A 240 13.76 7.14 3.29
C PRO A 240 13.21 8.55 3.13
N ILE A 241 12.34 8.76 2.16
CA ILE A 241 11.71 10.03 1.82
C ILE A 241 10.19 9.91 1.81
N HIS A 242 9.51 10.74 2.59
CA HIS A 242 8.07 10.92 2.50
C HIS A 242 7.75 12.05 1.54
N GLY A 243 7.45 11.73 0.31
CA GLY A 243 7.28 12.70 -0.77
C GLY A 243 6.72 12.08 -2.03
N ALA A 244 6.81 12.83 -3.11
CA ALA A 244 6.49 12.36 -4.45
C ALA A 244 7.67 12.63 -5.39
N PHE A 245 7.95 11.72 -6.30
CA PHE A 245 9.01 11.87 -7.28
C PHE A 245 8.49 11.65 -8.70
N VAL A 246 8.84 12.57 -9.58
CA VAL A 246 8.48 12.52 -10.99
C VAL A 246 9.68 12.75 -11.89
N ASN A 247 9.72 12.02 -12.99
CA ASN A 247 10.60 12.32 -14.13
C ASN A 247 9.85 13.18 -15.14
N ILE A 248 10.37 14.35 -15.43
CA ILE A 248 9.86 15.23 -16.48
C ILE A 248 10.75 15.09 -17.70
N THR A 249 10.18 14.69 -18.83
CA THR A 249 10.85 14.71 -20.11
C THR A 249 10.41 15.93 -20.91
N LEU A 250 11.34 16.81 -21.22
CA LEU A 250 11.08 17.99 -22.02
C LEU A 250 11.02 17.65 -23.52
N LYS A 251 10.39 18.51 -24.34
CA LYS A 251 10.30 18.33 -25.80
C LYS A 251 11.67 18.32 -26.50
N ASN A 252 12.69 18.93 -25.91
CA ASN A 252 14.07 18.88 -26.39
C ASN A 252 14.81 17.57 -26.01
N GLY A 253 14.12 16.61 -25.40
CA GLY A 253 14.67 15.32 -25.00
C GLY A 253 15.39 15.30 -23.64
N LYS A 254 15.57 16.45 -22.97
CA LYS A 254 16.15 16.47 -21.61
C LYS A 254 15.19 15.85 -20.61
N LYS A 255 15.72 14.96 -19.75
CA LYS A 255 15.00 14.35 -18.64
C LYS A 255 15.46 14.99 -17.32
N LYS A 256 14.53 15.28 -16.40
CA LYS A 256 14.79 15.85 -15.09
C LYS A 256 13.96 15.17 -14.04
N GLY A 257 14.61 14.77 -12.94
CA GLY A 257 14.00 14.17 -11.78
C GLY A 257 13.70 15.22 -10.70
N ILE A 258 12.44 15.29 -10.29
CA ILE A 258 11.96 16.25 -9.29
C ILE A 258 11.34 15.49 -8.13
N CYS A 259 11.86 15.73 -6.91
CA CYS A 259 11.26 15.28 -5.67
C CYS A 259 10.52 16.43 -4.97
N LEU A 260 9.27 16.18 -4.64
CA LEU A 260 8.42 17.05 -3.82
C LEU A 260 8.22 16.38 -2.47
N MET A 261 8.93 16.85 -1.44
CA MET A 261 8.74 16.37 -0.08
C MET A 261 7.60 17.14 0.59
N GLY A 262 6.82 16.45 1.38
CA GLY A 262 5.73 17.01 2.15
C GLY A 262 4.72 15.95 2.53
N ASP A 263 3.89 16.23 3.52
CA ASP A 263 2.83 15.30 3.95
C ASP A 263 1.53 15.45 3.13
N SER A 264 0.54 14.64 3.48
CA SER A 264 -0.80 14.70 2.87
C SER A 264 -1.38 16.12 2.90
N GLY A 265 -1.83 16.61 1.74
CA GLY A 265 -2.38 17.93 1.57
C GLY A 265 -1.37 19.07 1.54
N ALA A 266 -0.07 18.77 1.39
CA ALA A 266 0.97 19.78 1.10
C ALA A 266 0.98 20.21 -0.37
N GLY A 267 0.13 19.63 -1.22
CA GLY A 267 0.02 20.02 -2.63
C GLY A 267 0.93 19.21 -3.59
N LYS A 268 1.47 18.06 -3.16
CA LYS A 268 2.35 17.24 -4.01
C LYS A 268 1.64 16.73 -5.27
N SER A 269 0.54 16.03 -5.09
CA SER A 269 -0.22 15.44 -6.20
C SER A 269 -0.86 16.52 -7.07
N GLU A 270 -1.35 17.61 -6.47
CA GLU A 270 -1.90 18.77 -7.18
C GLU A 270 -0.82 19.48 -8.02
N THR A 271 0.41 19.57 -7.51
CA THR A 271 1.55 20.12 -8.28
C THR A 271 1.86 19.25 -9.48
N ILE A 272 1.85 17.93 -9.34
CA ILE A 272 2.07 17.00 -10.46
C ILE A 272 0.95 17.13 -11.50
N GLU A 273 -0.31 17.22 -11.09
CA GLU A 273 -1.43 17.42 -12.00
C GLU A 273 -1.38 18.79 -12.70
N ALA A 274 -1.00 19.85 -11.97
CA ALA A 274 -0.80 21.17 -12.55
C ALA A 274 0.32 21.16 -13.61
N LEU A 275 1.44 20.48 -13.33
CA LEU A 275 2.53 20.30 -14.30
C LEU A 275 2.06 19.56 -15.55
N LYS A 276 1.20 18.53 -15.41
CA LYS A 276 0.61 17.82 -16.55
C LYS A 276 -0.29 18.74 -17.39
N SER A 277 -1.07 19.59 -16.74
CA SER A 277 -2.01 20.50 -17.43
C SER A 277 -1.31 21.69 -18.10
N LEU A 278 -0.31 22.28 -17.45
CA LEU A 278 0.44 23.44 -17.93
C LEU A 278 1.55 23.08 -18.92
N GLY A 279 1.97 21.80 -18.93
CA GLY A 279 3.17 21.34 -19.60
C GLY A 279 3.10 21.20 -21.13
N ASN A 280 1.94 21.38 -21.76
CA ASN A 280 1.74 21.06 -23.18
C ASN A 280 2.69 21.78 -24.15
N GLU A 281 3.26 22.93 -23.80
CA GLU A 281 4.22 23.64 -24.64
C GLU A 281 5.65 23.15 -24.51
N LYS A 282 6.11 22.77 -23.32
CA LYS A 282 7.53 22.46 -23.03
C LYS A 282 7.76 21.02 -22.60
N ILE A 283 6.77 20.40 -21.93
CA ILE A 283 6.85 19.07 -21.38
C ILE A 283 6.33 18.05 -22.43
N LYS A 284 7.09 17.01 -22.66
CA LYS A 284 6.73 15.89 -23.52
C LYS A 284 6.03 14.78 -22.73
N ASN A 285 6.53 14.48 -21.54
CA ASN A 285 6.01 13.41 -20.69
C ASN A 285 6.33 13.69 -19.22
N ILE A 286 5.44 13.27 -18.32
CA ILE A 286 5.66 13.18 -16.87
C ILE A 286 5.41 11.75 -16.45
N GLU A 287 6.42 11.13 -15.87
CA GLU A 287 6.39 9.77 -15.35
C GLU A 287 6.48 9.84 -13.82
N VAL A 288 5.44 9.37 -13.13
CA VAL A 288 5.43 9.27 -11.67
C VAL A 288 6.23 8.04 -11.26
N VAL A 289 7.21 8.21 -10.36
CA VAL A 289 8.02 7.12 -9.81
C VAL A 289 7.43 6.67 -8.48
N PHE A 290 7.10 7.62 -7.59
CA PHE A 290 6.36 7.38 -6.36
C PHE A 290 5.57 8.61 -5.94
N ASP A 291 4.52 8.43 -5.13
CA ASP A 291 3.63 9.50 -4.65
C ASP A 291 3.44 9.53 -3.12
N ASP A 292 4.07 8.65 -2.36
CA ASP A 292 4.04 8.69 -0.88
C ASP A 292 5.42 8.41 -0.29
N MET A 293 6.05 7.30 -0.65
CA MET A 293 7.32 6.89 -0.07
C MET A 293 8.34 6.47 -1.13
N GLY A 294 9.57 6.86 -0.90
CA GLY A 294 10.73 6.46 -1.67
C GLY A 294 11.99 6.46 -0.82
N THR A 295 13.12 6.24 -1.44
CA THR A 295 14.44 6.31 -0.82
C THR A 295 15.42 7.06 -1.71
N PHE A 296 16.35 7.80 -1.06
CA PHE A 296 17.52 8.36 -1.71
C PHE A 296 18.76 7.54 -1.36
N HIS A 297 19.67 7.46 -2.31
CA HIS A 297 21.01 6.91 -2.10
C HIS A 297 22.03 7.67 -2.95
N LEU A 298 23.29 7.53 -2.61
CA LEU A 298 24.40 8.15 -3.32
C LEU A 298 25.08 7.12 -4.21
N GLU A 299 25.31 7.50 -5.47
CA GLU A 299 26.19 6.81 -6.43
C GLU A 299 27.10 7.87 -7.06
N ASP A 300 28.41 7.71 -6.95
CA ASP A 300 29.42 8.64 -7.50
C ASP A 300 29.18 10.12 -7.09
N ASP A 301 28.82 10.35 -5.81
CA ASP A 301 28.46 11.65 -5.23
C ASP A 301 27.21 12.32 -5.82
N GLU A 302 26.44 11.59 -6.61
CA GLU A 302 25.13 12.04 -7.14
C GLU A 302 23.99 11.36 -6.37
N VAL A 303 22.87 12.07 -6.21
CA VAL A 303 21.68 11.56 -5.51
C VAL A 303 20.73 10.89 -6.48
N TYR A 304 20.38 9.64 -6.15
CA TYR A 304 19.38 8.87 -6.89
C TYR A 304 18.20 8.50 -6.00
N ALA A 305 17.03 8.41 -6.61
CA ALA A 305 15.78 8.05 -5.95
C ALA A 305 15.23 6.73 -6.50
N LYS A 306 14.59 5.95 -5.61
CA LYS A 306 13.74 4.81 -5.94
C LYS A 306 12.43 4.90 -5.16
N GLY A 307 11.35 4.40 -5.74
CA GLY A 307 10.07 4.28 -5.06
C GLY A 307 9.93 2.98 -4.27
N THR A 308 8.85 2.88 -3.53
CA THR A 308 8.50 1.70 -2.72
C THR A 308 7.23 1.01 -3.20
N GLU A 309 6.32 1.77 -3.81
CA GLU A 309 4.93 1.38 -4.09
C GLU A 309 4.61 1.51 -5.58
N ILE A 310 3.92 0.51 -6.14
CA ILE A 310 3.40 0.55 -7.52
C ILE A 310 2.06 1.26 -7.63
N GLY A 311 1.44 1.62 -6.51
CA GLY A 311 0.16 2.31 -6.42
C GLY A 311 0.23 3.52 -5.50
N ALA A 312 -0.82 4.32 -5.56
CA ALA A 312 -1.01 5.48 -4.68
C ALA A 312 -2.22 5.25 -3.77
N PHE A 313 -2.04 5.44 -2.46
CA PHE A 313 -3.10 5.40 -1.45
C PHE A 313 -3.37 6.83 -0.97
N VAL A 314 -4.37 7.47 -1.55
CA VAL A 314 -4.62 8.90 -1.37
C VAL A 314 -6.01 9.17 -0.78
N ARG A 315 -6.19 10.39 -0.24
CA ARG A 315 -7.52 10.86 0.20
C ARG A 315 -8.34 11.26 -1.02
N LEU A 316 -9.62 10.88 -1.02
CA LEU A 316 -10.54 11.33 -2.06
C LEU A 316 -10.75 12.84 -2.05
N ASP A 317 -10.76 13.45 -0.84
CA ASP A 317 -10.95 14.90 -0.67
C ASP A 317 -9.77 15.73 -1.22
N ASP A 318 -8.57 15.13 -1.33
CA ASP A 318 -7.35 15.79 -1.80
C ASP A 318 -7.17 15.64 -3.34
N LEU A 319 -8.03 14.87 -4.01
CA LEU A 319 -7.96 14.67 -5.45
C LEU A 319 -8.81 15.68 -6.21
N ASP A 320 -8.31 16.12 -7.38
CA ASP A 320 -9.14 16.80 -8.37
C ASP A 320 -10.38 15.94 -8.70
N PRO A 321 -11.60 16.52 -8.73
CA PRO A 321 -12.84 15.77 -8.89
C PRO A 321 -12.89 14.82 -10.09
N GLY A 322 -12.13 15.09 -11.15
CA GLY A 322 -12.03 14.24 -12.33
C GLY A 322 -11.12 13.01 -12.16
N THR A 323 -10.15 13.06 -11.23
CA THR A 323 -9.10 12.05 -11.08
C THR A 323 -9.65 10.68 -10.62
N PRO A 324 -10.53 10.58 -9.61
CA PRO A 324 -11.08 9.29 -9.20
C PRO A 324 -11.84 8.57 -10.32
N TYR A 325 -12.46 9.32 -11.23
CA TYR A 325 -13.26 8.76 -12.33
C TYR A 325 -12.41 8.22 -13.48
N ARG A 326 -11.21 8.78 -13.72
CA ARG A 326 -10.31 8.30 -14.79
C ARG A 326 -9.84 6.86 -14.54
N ASP A 327 -9.50 6.56 -13.30
CA ASP A 327 -8.91 5.27 -12.90
C ASP A 327 -9.88 4.40 -12.07
N MET A 328 -11.18 4.75 -12.05
CA MET A 328 -12.21 4.05 -11.27
C MET A 328 -12.23 2.55 -11.53
N ASN A 329 -12.04 2.14 -12.78
CA ASN A 329 -12.06 0.73 -13.18
C ASN A 329 -10.90 -0.10 -12.63
N ARG A 330 -9.93 0.53 -11.99
CA ARG A 330 -8.77 -0.12 -11.34
C ARG A 330 -8.68 0.18 -9.85
N ALA A 331 -9.60 0.99 -9.33
CA ALA A 331 -9.54 1.55 -7.99
C ALA A 331 -10.16 0.65 -6.93
N ILE A 332 -9.60 0.73 -5.71
CA ILE A 332 -10.20 0.21 -4.49
C ILE A 332 -10.51 1.40 -3.60
N PHE A 333 -11.79 1.57 -3.25
CA PHE A 333 -12.29 2.66 -2.42
C PHE A 333 -12.51 2.17 -0.98
N PHE A 334 -12.14 3.00 -0.01
CA PHE A 334 -12.37 2.75 1.41
C PHE A 334 -13.24 3.84 1.99
N ASN A 335 -14.41 3.46 2.51
CA ASN A 335 -15.40 4.36 3.10
C ASN A 335 -15.68 5.61 2.24
N PRO A 336 -16.03 5.48 0.95
CA PRO A 336 -16.18 6.63 0.05
C PRO A 336 -17.28 7.61 0.45
N ASP A 337 -18.19 7.20 1.34
CA ASP A 337 -19.31 7.94 1.89
C ASP A 337 -19.00 8.61 3.25
N LEU A 338 -17.80 8.43 3.79
CA LEU A 338 -17.39 8.97 5.08
C LEU A 338 -16.25 10.00 4.94
N SER A 339 -16.05 10.78 5.99
CA SER A 339 -14.85 11.62 6.12
C SER A 339 -13.58 10.76 6.11
N ASN A 340 -12.49 11.30 5.56
CA ASN A 340 -11.22 10.58 5.38
C ASN A 340 -11.33 9.37 4.45
N ALA A 341 -12.24 9.42 3.49
CA ALA A 341 -12.34 8.44 2.42
C ALA A 341 -11.02 8.29 1.67
N ARG A 342 -10.69 7.06 1.29
CA ARG A 342 -9.43 6.71 0.63
C ARG A 342 -9.65 5.95 -0.65
N VAL A 343 -8.68 6.05 -1.54
CA VAL A 343 -8.62 5.24 -2.76
C VAL A 343 -7.21 4.72 -2.97
N ILE A 344 -7.11 3.48 -3.45
CA ILE A 344 -5.86 2.94 -4.02
C ILE A 344 -6.04 2.80 -5.51
N THR A 345 -5.13 3.40 -6.28
CA THR A 345 -5.03 3.26 -7.73
C THR A 345 -3.61 2.85 -8.12
N PRO A 346 -3.41 2.03 -9.16
CA PRO A 346 -2.10 1.80 -9.73
C PRO A 346 -1.47 3.13 -10.19
N ALA A 347 -0.20 3.36 -9.88
CA ALA A 347 0.52 4.60 -10.20
C ALA A 347 1.65 4.38 -11.22
N ALA A 348 2.53 3.40 -10.98
CA ALA A 348 3.68 3.14 -11.83
C ALA A 348 3.99 1.64 -11.92
N PRO A 349 4.55 1.16 -13.03
CA PRO A 349 5.08 -0.20 -13.12
C PRO A 349 6.24 -0.43 -12.16
N TYR A 350 6.36 -1.64 -11.61
CA TYR A 350 7.43 -1.98 -10.66
C TYR A 350 8.84 -1.67 -11.20
N ALA A 351 9.10 -1.93 -12.48
CA ALA A 351 10.38 -1.63 -13.10
C ALA A 351 10.73 -0.13 -13.08
N VAL A 352 9.73 0.75 -13.19
CA VAL A 352 9.92 2.20 -13.07
C VAL A 352 10.19 2.57 -11.61
N VAL A 353 9.42 2.02 -10.68
CA VAL A 353 9.55 2.31 -9.24
C VAL A 353 10.94 1.97 -8.72
N THR A 354 11.55 0.87 -9.17
CA THR A 354 12.84 0.35 -8.67
C THR A 354 14.06 0.70 -9.53
N ASP A 355 13.86 1.43 -10.64
CA ASP A 355 14.99 1.95 -11.40
C ASP A 355 15.68 3.12 -10.68
N ASN A 356 16.93 3.39 -11.01
CA ASN A 356 17.66 4.52 -10.46
C ASN A 356 17.23 5.82 -11.18
N HIS A 357 16.70 6.76 -10.42
CA HIS A 357 16.28 8.05 -10.96
C HIS A 357 17.12 9.18 -10.36
N HIS A 358 17.86 9.89 -11.18
CA HIS A 358 18.67 11.03 -10.74
C HIS A 358 17.80 12.15 -10.17
N VAL A 359 18.18 12.71 -9.02
CA VAL A 359 17.47 13.81 -8.35
C VAL A 359 18.06 15.14 -8.79
N ASP A 360 17.39 15.83 -9.72
CA ASP A 360 17.85 17.15 -10.21
C ASP A 360 17.33 18.32 -9.37
N LEU A 361 16.13 18.15 -8.76
CA LEU A 361 15.51 19.12 -7.90
C LEU A 361 14.84 18.44 -6.72
N PHE A 362 15.14 18.93 -5.53
CA PHE A 362 14.50 18.54 -4.29
C PHE A 362 13.79 19.77 -3.71
N ALA A 363 12.48 19.69 -3.54
CA ALA A 363 11.65 20.78 -3.07
C ALA A 363 10.80 20.34 -1.87
N TYR A 364 10.59 21.27 -0.95
CA TYR A 364 9.70 21.10 0.19
C TYR A 364 8.36 21.78 -0.09
N ALA A 365 7.27 21.04 0.05
CA ALA A 365 5.91 21.56 -0.05
C ALA A 365 5.28 21.62 1.35
N ASN A 366 4.64 22.75 1.68
CA ASN A 366 3.96 22.92 2.95
C ASN A 366 2.47 23.28 2.77
N ASN A 367 1.67 23.07 3.85
CA ASN A 367 0.23 23.37 3.87
C ASN A 367 -0.17 24.32 5.00
N TYR A 368 0.78 25.09 5.53
CA TYR A 368 0.59 25.99 6.68
C TYR A 368 1.11 27.40 6.45
N ASP A 369 1.90 27.63 5.42
CA ASP A 369 2.41 28.94 5.06
C ASP A 369 1.53 29.56 3.96
N GLU A 370 1.17 30.81 4.12
CA GLU A 370 0.35 31.56 3.16
C GLU A 370 1.20 32.23 2.06
N GLU A 371 2.53 32.20 2.19
CA GLU A 371 3.44 32.76 1.21
C GLU A 371 3.43 31.93 -0.08
N LEU A 372 3.05 32.57 -1.18
CA LEU A 372 2.94 31.91 -2.48
C LEU A 372 4.26 32.02 -3.26
N GLY A 373 4.55 30.94 -4.00
CA GLY A 373 5.68 30.93 -4.92
C GLY A 373 6.69 29.82 -4.62
N LEU A 374 7.78 29.83 -5.39
CA LEU A 374 8.90 28.91 -5.23
C LEU A 374 10.11 29.68 -4.71
N HIS A 375 10.56 29.35 -3.52
CA HIS A 375 11.68 30.00 -2.86
C HIS A 375 12.86 29.02 -2.75
N ARG A 376 14.07 29.55 -2.90
CA ARG A 376 15.29 28.76 -2.69
C ARG A 376 15.81 29.02 -1.28
N PHE A 377 16.19 27.96 -0.57
CA PHE A 377 16.90 28.12 0.70
C PHE A 377 18.26 28.79 0.48
N GLU A 378 18.59 29.76 1.34
CA GLU A 378 19.84 30.50 1.26
C GLU A 378 21.04 29.68 1.77
N ASN A 379 20.78 28.76 2.72
CA ASN A 379 21.80 27.88 3.28
C ASN A 379 21.27 26.45 3.52
N LEU A 380 22.18 25.51 3.63
CA LEU A 380 21.87 24.08 3.80
C LEU A 380 21.31 23.77 5.19
N GLU A 381 21.70 24.51 6.22
CA GLU A 381 21.24 24.25 7.59
C GLU A 381 19.74 24.50 7.74
N ASP A 382 19.24 25.59 7.15
CA ASP A 382 17.80 25.89 7.14
C ASP A 382 17.03 24.85 6.31
N ALA A 383 17.56 24.47 5.15
CA ALA A 383 16.97 23.44 4.33
C ALA A 383 16.90 22.09 5.08
N LYS A 384 17.99 21.67 5.73
CA LYS A 384 18.08 20.46 6.54
C LYS A 384 17.08 20.51 7.70
N LYS A 385 16.98 21.60 8.43
CA LYS A 385 16.05 21.77 9.54
C LYS A 385 14.61 21.56 9.11
N VAL A 386 14.18 22.25 8.04
CA VAL A 386 12.81 22.13 7.49
C VAL A 386 12.55 20.70 7.02
N PHE A 387 13.52 20.08 6.37
CA PHE A 387 13.44 18.69 5.90
C PHE A 387 13.28 17.72 7.07
N VAL A 388 14.09 17.83 8.14
CA VAL A 388 14.03 16.91 9.30
C VAL A 388 12.73 17.09 10.08
N GLU A 389 12.29 18.32 10.33
CA GLU A 389 11.07 18.59 11.07
C GLU A 389 9.80 18.11 10.35
N GLY A 390 9.72 18.27 9.03
CA GLY A 390 8.56 17.87 8.23
C GLY A 390 7.26 18.46 8.79
N LYS A 391 7.21 19.77 9.09
CA LYS A 391 6.03 20.42 9.66
C LYS A 391 4.83 20.34 8.73
N ARG A 392 3.67 20.13 9.33
CA ARG A 392 2.38 20.11 8.61
C ARG A 392 1.23 20.61 9.47
N MET A 393 0.17 21.10 8.84
CA MET A 393 -1.14 21.24 9.48
C MET A 393 -1.86 19.88 9.45
N ALA A 394 -2.18 19.34 10.62
CA ALA A 394 -2.83 18.05 10.75
C ALA A 394 -4.23 18.06 10.11
N LYS A 395 -4.55 17.02 9.31
CA LYS A 395 -5.81 16.90 8.57
C LYS A 395 -6.75 15.78 9.11
N GLY A 396 -6.62 15.41 10.39
CA GLY A 396 -7.54 14.49 11.06
C GLY A 396 -7.38 13.00 10.68
N THR A 397 -6.25 12.60 10.11
CA THR A 397 -5.94 11.18 9.82
C THR A 397 -5.32 10.45 10.99
N THR A 398 -4.86 11.21 11.98
CA THR A 398 -4.30 10.77 13.26
C THR A 398 -5.02 11.52 14.39
N GLN A 399 -4.58 11.33 15.62
CA GLN A 399 -5.10 12.11 16.77
C GLN A 399 -4.48 13.51 16.89
N GLU A 400 -3.55 13.85 16.01
CA GLU A 400 -2.87 15.15 16.00
C GLU A 400 -3.81 16.27 15.58
N ILE A 401 -3.67 17.42 16.22
CA ILE A 401 -4.46 18.64 15.98
C ILE A 401 -3.51 19.82 15.81
N GLY A 402 -3.75 20.66 14.79
CA GLY A 402 -2.96 21.85 14.53
C GLY A 402 -1.63 21.57 13.81
N LEU A 403 -0.63 22.43 14.03
CA LEU A 403 0.70 22.28 13.44
C LEU A 403 1.46 21.17 14.16
N SER A 404 1.86 20.13 13.43
CA SER A 404 2.60 18.99 13.94
C SER A 404 3.83 18.70 13.09
N THR A 405 4.77 17.93 13.62
CA THR A 405 5.95 17.43 12.89
C THR A 405 5.78 15.97 12.57
N THR A 406 6.16 15.57 11.35
CA THR A 406 6.05 14.16 10.93
C THR A 406 7.37 13.46 10.82
N TYR A 407 8.47 14.20 10.93
CA TYR A 407 9.80 13.66 10.64
C TYR A 407 9.79 12.91 9.31
N PHE A 408 10.18 13.57 8.27
CA PHE A 408 10.03 13.22 6.84
C PHE A 408 10.25 11.74 6.48
N ALA A 409 11.05 11.00 7.25
CA ALA A 409 11.40 9.62 6.97
C ALA A 409 10.46 8.59 7.61
N ASN A 410 9.47 9.01 8.40
CA ASN A 410 8.66 8.07 9.16
C ASN A 410 7.17 8.13 8.80
N PRO A 411 6.63 7.12 8.11
CA PRO A 411 5.21 7.08 7.77
C PRO A 411 4.30 6.71 8.94
N PHE A 412 4.82 6.26 10.10
CA PHE A 412 4.02 5.72 11.21
C PHE A 412 4.29 6.38 12.57
N GLY A 413 4.44 7.67 12.65
CA GLY A 413 4.65 8.36 13.93
C GLY A 413 6.01 9.03 14.02
N PRO A 414 6.65 9.14 15.20
CA PRO A 414 7.94 9.77 15.34
C PRO A 414 9.02 9.01 14.56
N MET A 415 10.08 9.74 14.19
CA MET A 415 11.20 9.18 13.45
C MET A 415 11.80 7.98 14.18
N GLN A 416 11.90 6.86 13.48
CA GLN A 416 12.52 5.64 13.98
C GLN A 416 14.02 5.69 13.72
N GLN A 417 14.82 5.15 14.65
CA GLN A 417 16.26 4.99 14.50
C GLN A 417 16.99 6.28 14.07
N GLN A 418 16.73 7.37 14.78
CA GLN A 418 17.28 8.69 14.49
C GLN A 418 18.83 8.67 14.45
N ASP A 419 19.46 7.93 15.35
CA ASP A 419 20.93 7.81 15.44
C ASP A 419 21.56 7.27 14.14
N ILE A 420 20.83 6.46 13.39
CA ILE A 420 21.26 5.91 12.11
C ILE A 420 20.90 6.86 10.96
N CYS A 421 19.75 7.51 11.07
CA CYS A 421 19.23 8.37 10.01
C CYS A 421 19.99 9.70 9.92
N ASP A 422 20.32 10.34 11.04
CA ASP A 422 20.99 11.64 11.08
C ASP A 422 22.30 11.67 10.27
N PRO A 423 23.23 10.68 10.40
CA PRO A 423 24.43 10.65 9.57
C PRO A 423 24.18 10.46 8.08
N ILE A 424 23.04 9.85 7.69
CA ILE A 424 22.66 9.71 6.28
C ILE A 424 22.17 11.04 5.73
N ILE A 425 21.43 11.80 6.55
CA ILE A 425 20.95 13.15 6.19
C ILE A 425 22.13 14.09 5.98
N ASP A 426 23.19 13.96 6.80
CA ASP A 426 24.38 14.82 6.74
C ASP A 426 25.20 14.65 5.44
N LYS A 427 25.11 13.48 4.83
CA LYS A 427 25.74 13.16 3.53
C LYS A 427 24.93 13.74 2.36
#